data_5219dda6504d7beb414a6d3957c78637
#
_entry.id   5219dda6504d7beb414a6d3957c78637
#
_cell.length_a   1.000
_cell.length_b   1.000
_cell.length_c   1.000
_cell.angle_alpha   90.00
_cell.angle_beta   90.00
_cell.angle_gamma   90.00
#
_symmetry.space_group_name_H-M   'P 1'
#
loop_
_entity.id
_entity.type
_entity.pdbx_description
1 polymer ?
#
loop_
_entity_poly.entity_id
_entity_poly.type
_entity_poly.pdbx_seq_one_letter_code
_entity_poly.pdbx_strand_id
1 'polypeptide(L)'
;MLVNNTRGVQGYTGTYQGKRVSVMASGMGIPSMGIYSYELFNFYGVENIIRIGTAGGMADAVKVRDVVMGLSAYTNSNFGRQF
;
A
#
# COMPACT_ATOMS: atom_id res chain seq x y z
N MET A 1 10.22 -10.78 -11.52
CA MET A 1 9.44 -12.02 -11.77
C MET A 1 8.02 -11.83 -11.26
N LEU A 2 7.06 -12.10 -12.08
CA LEU A 2 5.65 -12.08 -11.70
C LEU A 2 5.36 -13.24 -10.76
N VAL A 3 4.80 -12.96 -9.59
CA VAL A 3 4.49 -13.99 -8.59
C VAL A 3 3.00 -14.14 -8.30
N ASN A 4 2.17 -13.21 -8.78
CA ASN A 4 0.73 -13.28 -8.61
C ASN A 4 0.03 -12.47 -9.71
N ASN A 5 -1.10 -12.97 -10.19
CA ASN A 5 -1.96 -12.28 -11.15
C ASN A 5 -3.44 -12.60 -10.90
N THR A 6 -3.80 -12.94 -9.68
CA THR A 6 -5.18 -13.26 -9.32
C THR A 6 -6.03 -12.00 -9.35
N ARG A 7 -7.16 -12.04 -10.07
CA ARG A 7 -8.10 -10.91 -10.21
C ARG A 7 -7.44 -9.63 -10.77
N GLY A 8 -6.38 -9.77 -11.57
CA GLY A 8 -5.65 -8.64 -12.10
C GLY A 8 -4.76 -7.93 -11.08
N VAL A 9 -4.69 -8.42 -9.85
CA VAL A 9 -3.78 -7.90 -8.83
C VAL A 9 -2.44 -8.58 -9.02
N GLN A 10 -1.50 -7.86 -9.64
CA GLN A 10 -0.20 -8.42 -9.98
C GLN A 10 0.81 -8.15 -8.88
N GLY A 11 1.68 -9.14 -8.65
CA GLY A 11 2.79 -9.00 -7.73
C GLY A 11 4.10 -9.41 -8.41
N TYR A 12 5.14 -8.67 -8.15
CA TYR A 12 6.47 -8.88 -8.71
C TYR A 12 7.51 -8.87 -7.62
N THR A 13 8.48 -9.76 -7.74
CA THR A 13 9.67 -9.78 -6.88
C THR A 13 10.91 -9.63 -7.74
N GLY A 14 11.82 -8.79 -7.30
CA GLY A 14 13.07 -8.55 -8.01
C GLY A 14 14.10 -7.91 -7.11
N THR A 15 15.09 -7.28 -7.70
CA THR A 15 16.12 -6.55 -6.97
C THR A 15 16.23 -5.13 -7.50
N TYR A 16 16.57 -4.22 -6.60
CA TYR A 16 16.86 -2.84 -6.93
C TYR A 16 18.09 -2.41 -6.13
N GLN A 17 19.13 -2.01 -6.85
CA GLN A 17 20.41 -1.61 -6.24
C GLN A 17 20.94 -2.68 -5.27
N GLY A 18 20.87 -3.95 -5.68
CA GLY A 18 21.36 -5.07 -4.88
C GLY A 18 20.44 -5.52 -3.74
N LYS A 19 19.29 -4.88 -3.57
CA LYS A 19 18.34 -5.22 -2.50
C LYS A 19 17.11 -5.89 -3.09
N ARG A 20 16.64 -6.93 -2.41
CA ARG A 20 15.40 -7.61 -2.82
C ARG A 20 14.19 -6.75 -2.47
N VAL A 21 13.31 -6.59 -3.44
CA VAL A 21 12.09 -5.80 -3.29
C VAL A 21 10.93 -6.54 -3.96
N SER A 22 9.78 -6.49 -3.32
CA SER A 22 8.53 -6.95 -3.91
C SER A 22 7.57 -5.79 -4.06
N VAL A 23 6.85 -5.77 -5.18
CA VAL A 23 5.83 -4.74 -5.45
C VAL A 23 4.56 -5.46 -5.85
N MET A 24 3.44 -5.04 -5.28
CA MET A 24 2.15 -5.60 -5.67
C MET A 24 1.05 -4.55 -5.66
N ALA A 25 0.08 -4.73 -6.54
CA ALA A 25 -1.14 -3.95 -6.48
C ALA A 25 -1.98 -4.39 -5.28
N SER A 26 -2.62 -3.45 -4.61
CA SER A 26 -3.41 -3.72 -3.41
C SER A 26 -4.88 -3.34 -3.53
N GLY A 27 -5.32 -2.91 -4.73
CA GLY A 27 -6.68 -2.41 -4.90
C GLY A 27 -6.87 -1.04 -4.25
N MET A 28 -8.11 -0.69 -3.98
CA MET A 28 -8.47 0.62 -3.44
C MET A 28 -9.22 0.45 -2.12
N GLY A 29 -9.02 1.44 -1.24
CA GLY A 29 -9.80 1.57 -0.02
C GLY A 29 -9.25 0.80 1.17
N ILE A 30 -9.81 1.12 2.34
CA ILE A 30 -9.38 0.58 3.62
C ILE A 30 -9.54 -0.94 3.70
N PRO A 31 -10.69 -1.53 3.32
CA PRO A 31 -10.84 -2.98 3.43
C PRO A 31 -9.86 -3.76 2.57
N SER A 32 -9.62 -3.31 1.33
CA SER A 32 -8.68 -3.96 0.43
C SER A 32 -7.26 -3.93 0.98
N MET A 33 -6.80 -2.76 1.42
CA MET A 33 -5.47 -2.62 2.01
C MET A 33 -5.36 -3.40 3.31
N GLY A 34 -6.43 -3.43 4.11
CA GLY A 34 -6.45 -4.17 5.36
C GLY A 34 -6.28 -5.67 5.16
N ILE A 35 -6.96 -6.25 4.17
CA ILE A 35 -6.83 -7.67 3.87
C ILE A 35 -5.39 -8.01 3.45
N TYR A 36 -4.85 -7.30 2.47
CA TYR A 36 -3.52 -7.60 1.96
C TYR A 36 -2.43 -7.39 3.00
N SER A 37 -2.47 -6.28 3.74
CA SER A 37 -1.46 -6.01 4.75
C SER A 37 -1.52 -7.02 5.90
N TYR A 38 -2.71 -7.39 6.34
CA TYR A 38 -2.88 -8.38 7.38
C TYR A 38 -2.27 -9.73 6.97
N GLU A 39 -2.59 -10.19 5.76
CA GLU A 39 -2.06 -11.47 5.28
C GLU A 39 -0.55 -11.43 5.10
N LEU A 40 -0.01 -10.36 4.55
CA LEU A 40 1.43 -10.23 4.34
C LEU A 40 2.19 -10.24 5.66
N PHE A 41 1.72 -9.52 6.66
CA PHE A 41 2.38 -9.50 7.97
C PHE A 41 2.24 -10.81 8.73
N ASN A 42 1.08 -11.45 8.66
CA ASN A 42 0.79 -12.60 9.52
C ASN A 42 1.13 -13.95 8.91
N PHE A 43 1.08 -14.07 7.59
CA PHE A 43 1.27 -15.37 6.93
C PHE A 43 2.52 -15.47 6.07
N TYR A 44 3.12 -14.35 5.70
CA TYR A 44 4.26 -14.35 4.78
C TYR A 44 5.53 -13.75 5.38
N GLY A 45 5.51 -13.41 6.65
CA GLY A 45 6.69 -12.92 7.35
C GLY A 45 7.20 -11.56 6.90
N VAL A 46 6.34 -10.75 6.29
CA VAL A 46 6.70 -9.40 5.86
C VAL A 46 6.85 -8.51 7.08
N GLU A 47 7.94 -7.78 7.15
CA GLU A 47 8.23 -6.89 8.28
C GLU A 47 7.92 -5.43 7.96
N ASN A 48 8.03 -5.03 6.71
CA ASN A 48 7.85 -3.64 6.30
C ASN A 48 6.98 -3.56 5.06
N ILE A 49 5.98 -2.69 5.10
CA ILE A 49 5.14 -2.38 3.95
C ILE A 49 5.15 -0.88 3.74
N ILE A 50 5.42 -0.46 2.51
CA ILE A 50 5.31 0.94 2.09
C ILE A 50 4.19 1.00 1.06
N ARG A 51 3.16 1.78 1.36
CA ARG A 51 2.07 2.02 0.42
C ARG A 51 2.35 3.30 -0.36
N ILE A 52 2.28 3.18 -1.68
CA ILE A 52 2.35 4.34 -2.56
C ILE A 52 1.05 4.44 -3.35
N GLY A 53 0.61 5.64 -3.61
CA GLY A 53 -0.63 5.88 -4.33
C GLY A 53 -0.80 7.34 -4.67
N THR A 54 -1.93 7.65 -5.30
CA THR A 54 -2.30 9.01 -5.64
C THR A 54 -3.33 9.55 -4.66
N ALA A 55 -3.35 10.85 -4.49
CA ALA A 55 -4.29 11.51 -3.60
C ALA A 55 -4.65 12.88 -4.15
N GLY A 56 -5.84 13.36 -3.78
CA GLY A 56 -6.24 14.72 -4.07
C GLY A 56 -5.63 15.69 -3.07
N GLY A 57 -5.11 16.82 -3.55
CA GLY A 57 -4.63 17.89 -2.70
C GLY A 57 -5.73 18.89 -2.39
N MET A 58 -5.83 19.32 -1.14
CA MET A 58 -6.79 20.33 -0.71
C MET A 58 -6.14 21.65 -0.34
N ALA A 59 -4.88 21.63 0.09
CA ALA A 59 -4.16 22.85 0.46
C ALA A 59 -3.64 23.57 -0.76
N ASP A 60 -3.67 24.90 -0.74
CA ASP A 60 -3.23 25.71 -1.88
C ASP A 60 -1.75 25.52 -2.20
N ALA A 61 -0.95 25.17 -1.20
CA ALA A 61 0.49 24.95 -1.39
C ALA A 61 0.81 23.63 -2.10
N VAL A 62 -0.14 22.70 -2.18
CA VAL A 62 0.08 21.38 -2.80
C VAL A 62 -0.19 21.49 -4.30
N LYS A 63 0.75 21.00 -5.10
CA LYS A 63 0.69 21.06 -6.56
C LYS A 63 0.75 19.65 -7.14
N VAL A 64 0.30 19.55 -8.38
CA VAL A 64 0.42 18.30 -9.16
C VAL A 64 1.89 17.88 -9.22
N ARG A 65 2.13 16.60 -9.02
CA ARG A 65 3.46 15.97 -8.97
C ARG A 65 4.22 16.16 -7.67
N ASP A 66 3.62 16.81 -6.68
CA ASP A 66 4.23 16.78 -5.35
C ASP A 66 4.18 15.38 -4.76
N VAL A 67 5.22 15.02 -4.03
CA VAL A 67 5.30 13.78 -3.28
C VAL A 67 5.13 14.11 -1.81
N VAL A 68 4.14 13.47 -1.18
CA VAL A 68 3.79 13.75 0.21
C VAL A 68 3.91 12.47 1.02
N MET A 69 4.62 12.54 2.15
CA MET A 69 4.66 11.47 3.13
C MET A 69 3.64 11.76 4.22
N GLY A 70 2.64 10.89 4.35
CA GLY A 70 1.62 11.04 5.39
C GLY A 70 2.18 10.68 6.76
N LEU A 71 2.06 11.58 7.72
CA LEU A 71 2.41 11.31 9.12
C LEU A 71 1.25 10.70 9.89
N SER A 72 0.03 11.03 9.51
CA SER A 72 -1.18 10.53 10.15
C SER A 72 -2.33 10.60 9.16
N ALA A 73 -3.41 9.92 9.49
CA ALA A 73 -4.61 9.92 8.69
C ALA A 73 -5.84 10.03 9.58
N TYR A 74 -6.86 10.67 9.07
CA TYR A 74 -8.18 10.74 9.70
C TYR A 74 -9.18 9.90 8.91
N THR A 75 -10.10 9.28 9.61
CA THR A 75 -11.19 8.53 8.99
C THR A 75 -12.45 8.60 9.84
N ASN A 76 -13.60 8.58 9.19
CA ASN A 76 -14.88 8.38 9.85
C ASN A 76 -15.33 6.92 9.81
N SER A 77 -14.49 6.02 9.30
CA SER A 77 -14.75 4.59 9.29
C SER A 77 -14.54 4.00 10.68
N ASN A 78 -15.30 2.96 11.00
CA ASN A 78 -15.11 2.20 12.22
C ASN A 78 -14.25 0.96 12.02
N PHE A 79 -13.60 0.81 10.87
CA PHE A 79 -12.81 -0.37 10.53
C PHE A 79 -11.74 -0.68 11.59
N GLY A 80 -11.01 0.35 12.04
CA GLY A 80 -9.96 0.17 13.03
C GLY A 80 -10.46 -0.23 14.41
N ARG A 81 -11.74 -0.01 14.71
CA ARG A 81 -12.34 -0.40 15.99
C ARG A 81 -12.62 -1.89 16.10
N GLN A 82 -12.50 -2.61 15.01
CA GLN A 82 -12.74 -4.06 14.97
C GLN A 82 -11.48 -4.86 15.35
N PHE A 83 -10.39 -4.18 15.59
CA PHE A 83 -9.10 -4.78 15.89
C PHE A 83 -8.53 -4.37 17.28
#